data_2e922ee3f2f9a72d1c6caf5c1d570dc0
#
_entry.id   2e922ee3f2f9a72d1c6caf5c1d570dc0
#
_cell.length_a   1.000
_cell.length_b   1.000
_cell.length_c   1.000
_cell.angle_alpha   90.00
_cell.angle_beta   90.00
_cell.angle_gamma   90.00
#
_symmetry.space_group_name_H-M   'P 1'
#
loop_
_entity.id
_entity.type
_entity.pdbx_description
1 polymer ?
#
loop_
_entity_poly.entity_id
_entity_poly.type
_entity_poly.pdbx_seq_one_letter_code
_entity_poly.pdbx_strand_id
1 'polypeptide(L)'
;MTRLLAVLLLLSATAAQRTTPGFDDGLTLDGATPIIDNDRVTVRDSTWTRGVPASLELQTTDSVWIAVSPSVGDVRYWAKGAPRRAERSIGSPIRMIAIDLKDHPVAPLKNTSGVPNAFPRPGTNRKVFENDRVIVWDFTWTKGVPTPMHFHDKDVVVVYLGTGTLRSTTRDGKSVDNKWKPGDTRFNLRDRIHTETLVDGELRAIITELK
;
A
#
# COMPACT_ATOMS: atom_id res chain seq x y z
N MET A 1 -11.69 59.13 -18.28
CA MET A 1 -11.80 58.16 -17.13
C MET A 1 -11.84 56.76 -17.66
N THR A 2 -10.70 56.11 -17.80
CA THR A 2 -10.56 54.80 -18.42
C THR A 2 -10.34 53.78 -17.29
N ARG A 3 -11.31 52.87 -17.10
CA ARG A 3 -11.20 51.78 -16.09
C ARG A 3 -10.42 50.63 -16.69
N LEU A 4 -9.25 50.33 -16.10
CA LEU A 4 -8.50 49.11 -16.35
C LEU A 4 -9.16 47.95 -15.62
N LEU A 5 -9.55 46.92 -16.36
CA LEU A 5 -10.00 45.65 -15.82
C LEU A 5 -8.77 44.74 -15.67
N ALA A 6 -8.39 44.45 -14.43
CA ALA A 6 -7.34 43.46 -14.16
C ALA A 6 -7.97 42.06 -14.18
N VAL A 7 -7.60 41.26 -15.18
CA VAL A 7 -7.93 39.84 -15.24
C VAL A 7 -6.92 39.06 -14.42
N LEU A 8 -7.37 38.52 -13.29
CA LEU A 8 -6.57 37.62 -12.43
C LEU A 8 -6.60 36.21 -13.04
N LEU A 9 -5.52 35.80 -13.70
CA LEU A 9 -5.33 34.40 -14.09
C LEU A 9 -4.94 33.58 -12.86
N LEU A 10 -5.88 32.78 -12.38
CA LEU A 10 -5.60 31.71 -11.43
C LEU A 10 -4.89 30.56 -12.17
N LEU A 11 -3.56 30.48 -12.02
CA LEU A 11 -2.81 29.28 -12.38
C LEU A 11 -3.09 28.20 -11.34
N SER A 12 -3.97 27.28 -11.66
CA SER A 12 -4.07 26.01 -10.93
C SER A 12 -2.85 25.16 -11.25
N ALA A 13 -1.92 25.09 -10.32
CA ALA A 13 -0.80 24.16 -10.37
C ALA A 13 -1.35 22.72 -10.19
N THR A 14 -1.62 22.03 -11.28
CA THR A 14 -1.79 20.59 -11.27
C THR A 14 -0.44 19.97 -10.90
N ALA A 15 -0.35 19.38 -9.70
CA ALA A 15 0.80 18.58 -9.32
C ALA A 15 0.95 17.44 -10.33
N ALA A 16 1.94 17.54 -11.21
CA ALA A 16 2.27 16.47 -12.13
C ALA A 16 2.67 15.25 -11.31
N GLN A 17 1.84 14.21 -11.33
CA GLN A 17 2.21 12.89 -10.81
C GLN A 17 3.42 12.41 -11.61
N ARG A 18 4.56 12.22 -10.92
CA ARG A 18 5.73 11.59 -11.53
C ARG A 18 5.34 10.16 -11.90
N THR A 19 5.20 9.89 -13.17
CA THR A 19 5.03 8.54 -13.70
C THR A 19 6.37 7.81 -13.53
N THR A 20 6.41 6.83 -12.64
CA THR A 20 7.55 5.91 -12.56
C THR A 20 7.53 5.02 -13.82
N PRO A 21 8.64 4.87 -14.55
CA PRO A 21 8.67 3.99 -15.71
C PRO A 21 8.34 2.56 -15.30
N GLY A 22 7.36 1.91 -15.96
CA GLY A 22 6.99 0.52 -15.74
C GLY A 22 5.56 0.27 -15.30
N PHE A 23 4.83 1.29 -14.83
CA PHE A 23 3.39 1.20 -14.65
C PHE A 23 2.69 1.68 -15.91
N ASP A 24 2.05 0.75 -16.58
CA ASP A 24 1.12 1.05 -17.64
C ASP A 24 -0.25 1.41 -17.05
N ASP A 25 -0.87 2.52 -17.46
CA ASP A 25 -2.08 3.06 -16.85
C ASP A 25 -3.35 2.26 -17.16
N GLY A 26 -3.19 1.03 -17.66
CA GLY A 26 -4.27 0.26 -18.23
C GLY A 26 -4.60 -1.09 -17.59
N LEU A 27 -4.18 -1.33 -16.36
CA LEU A 27 -4.50 -2.57 -15.68
C LEU A 27 -5.96 -2.60 -15.23
N THR A 28 -6.77 -3.47 -15.84
CA THR A 28 -8.06 -3.86 -15.28
C THR A 28 -7.87 -5.06 -14.37
N LEU A 29 -8.38 -4.98 -13.14
CA LEU A 29 -8.36 -6.09 -12.18
C LEU A 29 -9.71 -6.83 -12.17
N ASP A 30 -10.54 -6.58 -13.17
CA ASP A 30 -11.86 -7.18 -13.29
C ASP A 30 -11.75 -8.71 -13.42
N GLY A 31 -12.45 -9.41 -12.54
CA GLY A 31 -12.49 -10.87 -12.49
C GLY A 31 -11.45 -11.54 -11.59
N ALA A 32 -10.51 -10.83 -11.01
CA ALA A 32 -9.61 -11.44 -10.03
C ALA A 32 -10.36 -11.77 -8.73
N THR A 33 -10.23 -13.02 -8.26
CA THR A 33 -10.82 -13.44 -7.00
C THR A 33 -10.15 -12.69 -5.84
N PRO A 34 -10.94 -12.07 -4.93
CA PRO A 34 -10.39 -11.44 -3.76
C PRO A 34 -9.62 -12.44 -2.89
N ILE A 35 -8.42 -12.07 -2.45
CA ILE A 35 -7.63 -12.82 -1.46
C ILE A 35 -7.91 -12.36 -0.03
N ILE A 36 -8.41 -11.12 0.12
CA ILE A 36 -8.94 -10.57 1.36
C ILE A 36 -10.19 -9.77 1.00
N ASP A 37 -11.27 -9.98 1.75
CA ASP A 37 -12.49 -9.17 1.66
C ASP A 37 -13.08 -8.99 3.06
N ASN A 38 -13.17 -7.74 3.51
CA ASN A 38 -13.72 -7.36 4.82
C ASN A 38 -14.36 -5.97 4.74
N ASP A 39 -14.80 -5.41 5.88
CA ASP A 39 -15.48 -4.12 5.92
C ASP A 39 -14.60 -2.92 5.50
N ARG A 40 -13.28 -3.06 5.52
CA ARG A 40 -12.34 -1.98 5.23
C ARG A 40 -11.80 -2.01 3.81
N VAL A 41 -11.51 -3.21 3.31
CA VAL A 41 -10.81 -3.40 2.03
C VAL A 41 -11.28 -4.64 1.30
N THR A 42 -11.16 -4.59 -0.02
CA THR A 42 -11.08 -5.78 -0.87
C THR A 42 -9.68 -5.82 -1.49
N VAL A 43 -8.94 -6.91 -1.30
CA VAL A 43 -7.59 -7.07 -1.84
C VAL A 43 -7.59 -8.16 -2.91
N ARG A 44 -7.00 -7.85 -4.06
CA ARG A 44 -6.89 -8.77 -5.21
C ARG A 44 -5.44 -8.94 -5.60
N ASP A 45 -5.06 -10.19 -5.92
CA ASP A 45 -3.78 -10.53 -6.54
C ASP A 45 -4.03 -10.81 -8.02
N SER A 46 -3.42 -10.04 -8.88
CA SER A 46 -3.62 -10.12 -10.31
C SER A 46 -2.30 -10.15 -11.05
N THR A 47 -2.26 -10.99 -12.08
CA THR A 47 -1.17 -10.99 -13.05
C THR A 47 -1.72 -10.55 -14.40
N TRP A 48 -1.16 -9.47 -14.90
CA TRP A 48 -1.54 -8.94 -16.19
C TRP A 48 -0.58 -9.42 -17.27
N THR A 49 -1.15 -10.00 -18.32
CA THR A 49 -0.39 -10.54 -19.45
C THR A 49 -0.62 -9.70 -20.70
N ARG A 50 0.38 -9.69 -21.59
CA ARG A 50 0.35 -8.97 -22.85
C ARG A 50 -0.88 -9.30 -23.70
N GLY A 51 -1.52 -8.30 -24.29
CA GLY A 51 -2.52 -8.48 -25.35
C GLY A 51 -3.98 -8.27 -24.93
N VAL A 52 -4.26 -7.89 -23.71
CA VAL A 52 -5.62 -7.50 -23.31
C VAL A 52 -5.95 -6.13 -23.91
N PRO A 53 -7.09 -5.97 -24.63
CA PRO A 53 -7.46 -4.69 -25.20
C PRO A 53 -7.66 -3.61 -24.15
N ALA A 54 -7.31 -2.40 -24.53
CA ALA A 54 -7.51 -1.23 -23.70
C ALA A 54 -9.00 -0.89 -23.60
N SER A 55 -9.57 -0.87 -22.41
CA SER A 55 -10.83 -0.21 -22.10
C SER A 55 -10.58 1.03 -21.23
N LEU A 56 -11.31 2.11 -21.48
CA LEU A 56 -11.32 3.26 -20.58
C LEU A 56 -12.35 2.97 -19.50
N GLU A 57 -11.91 2.73 -18.30
CA GLU A 57 -12.77 2.49 -17.14
C GLU A 57 -12.57 3.56 -16.08
N LEU A 58 -13.62 3.85 -15.32
CA LEU A 58 -13.51 4.70 -14.15
C LEU A 58 -13.22 3.84 -12.93
N GLN A 59 -12.29 4.28 -12.10
CA GLN A 59 -12.04 3.65 -10.81
C GLN A 59 -13.31 3.73 -9.95
N THR A 60 -13.83 2.60 -9.51
CA THR A 60 -15.08 2.52 -8.74
C THR A 60 -14.87 2.84 -7.26
N THR A 61 -13.65 2.64 -6.75
CA THR A 61 -13.24 2.90 -5.37
C THR A 61 -11.89 3.59 -5.34
N ASP A 62 -11.52 4.21 -4.23
CA ASP A 62 -10.13 4.55 -3.99
C ASP A 62 -9.31 3.27 -3.89
N SER A 63 -8.12 3.21 -4.49
CA SER A 63 -7.28 2.01 -4.48
C SER A 63 -5.81 2.33 -4.32
N VAL A 64 -5.10 1.42 -3.62
CA VAL A 64 -3.63 1.37 -3.59
C VAL A 64 -3.17 0.15 -4.36
N TRP A 65 -2.34 0.35 -5.37
CA TRP A 65 -1.78 -0.72 -6.20
C TRP A 65 -0.30 -0.86 -5.95
N ILE A 66 0.16 -2.10 -5.75
CA ILE A 66 1.53 -2.43 -5.38
C ILE A 66 2.07 -3.46 -6.37
N ALA A 67 3.12 -3.11 -7.12
CA ALA A 67 3.78 -4.03 -8.03
C ALA A 67 4.60 -5.06 -7.26
N VAL A 68 4.39 -6.34 -7.59
CA VAL A 68 5.16 -7.47 -7.05
C VAL A 68 6.25 -7.89 -8.03
N SER A 69 6.02 -7.75 -9.34
CA SER A 69 6.99 -7.97 -10.42
C SER A 69 6.57 -7.26 -11.70
N PRO A 70 7.49 -6.84 -12.61
CA PRO A 70 8.94 -6.75 -12.43
C PRO A 70 9.39 -5.56 -11.58
N SER A 71 8.58 -4.50 -11.45
CA SER A 71 8.90 -3.26 -10.72
C SER A 71 8.57 -3.39 -9.23
N VAL A 72 9.31 -4.24 -8.53
CA VAL A 72 9.01 -4.64 -7.15
C VAL A 72 8.91 -3.45 -6.19
N GLY A 73 7.72 -3.27 -5.62
CA GLY A 73 7.45 -2.24 -4.60
C GLY A 73 7.07 -0.87 -5.15
N ASP A 74 6.85 -0.73 -6.45
CA ASP A 74 6.21 0.47 -6.99
C ASP A 74 4.77 0.56 -6.48
N VAL A 75 4.39 1.77 -6.02
CA VAL A 75 3.07 2.04 -5.42
C VAL A 75 2.36 3.11 -6.21
N ARG A 76 1.07 2.90 -6.50
CA ARG A 76 0.16 3.92 -7.03
C ARG A 76 -1.11 4.02 -6.21
N TYR A 77 -1.61 5.23 -6.09
CA TYR A 77 -2.94 5.49 -5.58
C TYR A 77 -3.85 5.95 -6.72
N TRP A 78 -5.03 5.37 -6.80
CA TRP A 78 -6.09 5.74 -7.72
C TRP A 78 -7.28 6.25 -6.95
N ALA A 79 -7.68 7.47 -7.21
CA ALA A 79 -8.89 8.03 -6.63
C ALA A 79 -10.14 7.46 -7.31
N LYS A 80 -11.22 7.30 -6.56
CA LYS A 80 -12.55 6.99 -7.09
C LYS A 80 -12.94 8.01 -8.19
N GLY A 81 -13.44 7.52 -9.30
CA GLY A 81 -13.80 8.32 -10.47
C GLY A 81 -12.61 8.72 -11.35
N ALA A 82 -11.37 8.39 -10.99
CA ALA A 82 -10.22 8.65 -11.85
C ALA A 82 -10.32 7.79 -13.12
N PRO A 83 -10.06 8.37 -14.31
CA PRO A 83 -10.01 7.60 -15.54
C PRO A 83 -8.77 6.71 -15.54
N ARG A 84 -8.97 5.42 -15.83
CA ARG A 84 -7.89 4.48 -16.11
C ARG A 84 -7.83 4.27 -17.62
N ARG A 85 -6.68 4.45 -18.20
CA ARG A 85 -6.41 4.02 -19.58
C ARG A 85 -5.77 2.63 -19.51
N ALA A 86 -6.42 1.68 -20.18
CA ALA A 86 -5.79 0.43 -20.48
C ALA A 86 -4.76 0.66 -21.60
N GLU A 87 -3.49 0.79 -21.28
CA GLU A 87 -2.42 0.78 -22.29
C GLU A 87 -1.82 -0.63 -22.41
N ARG A 88 -1.27 -0.93 -23.58
CA ARG A 88 -0.66 -2.24 -23.83
C ARG A 88 0.61 -2.40 -23.01
N SER A 89 0.71 -3.46 -22.22
CA SER A 89 2.02 -3.89 -21.74
C SER A 89 2.88 -4.34 -22.91
N ILE A 90 4.03 -3.70 -23.09
CA ILE A 90 5.02 -4.02 -24.12
C ILE A 90 6.15 -4.88 -23.50
N GLY A 91 5.89 -5.60 -22.43
CA GLY A 91 6.95 -6.29 -21.70
C GLY A 91 6.52 -7.59 -21.05
N SER A 92 7.23 -7.95 -19.99
CA SER A 92 6.94 -9.11 -19.14
C SER A 92 5.60 -8.95 -18.41
N PRO A 93 4.93 -10.05 -18.02
CA PRO A 93 3.75 -9.98 -17.19
C PRO A 93 4.00 -9.17 -15.92
N ILE A 94 3.03 -8.36 -15.52
CA ILE A 94 3.08 -7.57 -14.28
C ILE A 94 2.17 -8.23 -13.27
N ARG A 95 2.71 -8.61 -12.11
CA ARG A 95 1.91 -9.06 -10.97
C ARG A 95 1.73 -7.91 -10.00
N MET A 96 0.49 -7.67 -9.60
CA MET A 96 0.12 -6.58 -8.71
C MET A 96 -0.84 -7.04 -7.63
N ILE A 97 -0.70 -6.43 -6.46
CA ILE A 97 -1.70 -6.46 -5.41
C ILE A 97 -2.46 -5.13 -5.44
N ALA A 98 -3.77 -5.20 -5.62
CA ALA A 98 -4.68 -4.06 -5.53
C ALA A 98 -5.42 -4.09 -4.20
N ILE A 99 -5.42 -2.97 -3.49
CA ILE A 99 -6.14 -2.76 -2.23
C ILE A 99 -7.22 -1.73 -2.51
N ASP A 100 -8.45 -2.18 -2.73
CA ASP A 100 -9.61 -1.32 -2.91
C ASP A 100 -10.14 -0.89 -1.54
N LEU A 101 -10.26 0.41 -1.31
CA LEU A 101 -10.66 0.99 -0.03
C LEU A 101 -12.18 1.15 0.02
N LYS A 102 -12.84 0.44 0.93
CA LYS A 102 -14.28 0.58 1.15
C LYS A 102 -14.61 1.88 1.88
N ASP A 103 -15.84 2.39 1.69
CA ASP A 103 -16.31 3.61 2.35
C ASP A 103 -16.71 3.33 3.82
N HIS A 104 -15.73 2.90 4.60
CA HIS A 104 -15.86 2.62 6.03
C HIS A 104 -14.61 3.15 6.78
N PRO A 105 -14.42 4.48 6.83
CA PRO A 105 -13.30 5.07 7.55
C PRO A 105 -13.45 4.81 9.05
N VAL A 106 -12.35 4.54 9.72
CA VAL A 106 -12.32 4.31 11.16
C VAL A 106 -11.19 5.11 11.77
N ALA A 107 -11.53 6.01 12.69
CA ALA A 107 -10.55 6.89 13.32
C ALA A 107 -9.42 6.08 14.00
N PRO A 108 -8.17 6.54 13.94
CA PRO A 108 -7.07 5.95 14.67
C PRO A 108 -7.35 5.85 16.16
N LEU A 109 -6.88 4.78 16.79
CA LEU A 109 -7.00 4.60 18.24
C LEU A 109 -6.04 5.58 18.96
N LYS A 110 -6.50 6.13 20.08
CA LYS A 110 -5.61 6.85 20.99
C LYS A 110 -4.63 5.86 21.61
N ASN A 111 -3.33 6.09 21.42
CA ASN A 111 -2.31 5.25 22.03
C ASN A 111 -2.19 5.54 23.54
N THR A 112 -2.61 4.60 24.35
CA THR A 112 -2.45 4.60 25.82
C THR A 112 -1.57 3.45 26.30
N SER A 113 -0.89 2.76 25.39
CA SER A 113 -0.18 1.52 25.66
C SER A 113 1.17 1.68 26.37
N GLY A 114 1.73 2.89 26.38
CA GLY A 114 3.07 3.17 26.93
C GLY A 114 4.23 2.73 26.01
N VAL A 115 3.94 2.29 24.78
CA VAL A 115 4.95 2.06 23.73
C VAL A 115 4.66 2.99 22.53
N PRO A 116 5.65 3.29 21.68
CA PRO A 116 5.41 4.16 20.52
C PRO A 116 4.43 3.53 19.53
N ASN A 117 3.84 4.37 18.67
CA ASN A 117 3.06 3.90 17.54
C ASN A 117 3.95 3.13 16.55
N ALA A 118 3.32 2.25 15.76
CA ALA A 118 4.01 1.42 14.78
C ALA A 118 4.77 2.24 13.73
N PHE A 119 4.28 3.42 13.38
CA PHE A 119 4.91 4.31 12.43
C PHE A 119 4.83 5.79 12.87
N PRO A 120 5.84 6.64 12.47
CA PRO A 120 7.09 6.25 11.84
C PRO A 120 7.99 5.43 12.78
N ARG A 121 8.75 4.47 12.24
CA ARG A 121 9.78 3.73 13.01
C ARG A 121 11.16 4.29 12.72
N PRO A 122 12.08 4.30 13.70
CA PRO A 122 13.49 4.54 13.41
C PRO A 122 14.05 3.48 12.45
N GLY A 123 14.98 3.86 11.57
CA GLY A 123 15.69 2.93 10.70
C GLY A 123 15.11 2.84 9.28
N THR A 124 14.81 1.64 8.83
CA THR A 124 14.59 1.28 7.42
C THR A 124 13.16 1.44 6.95
N ASN A 125 12.49 2.53 7.28
CA ASN A 125 11.19 2.86 6.71
C ASN A 125 11.20 4.17 5.93
N ARG A 126 10.41 4.22 4.87
CA ARG A 126 10.19 5.40 4.07
C ARG A 126 8.69 5.57 3.83
N LYS A 127 8.15 6.75 4.14
CA LYS A 127 6.79 7.09 3.72
C LYS A 127 6.78 7.28 2.20
N VAL A 128 6.00 6.45 1.51
CA VAL A 128 5.87 6.45 0.05
C VAL A 128 4.76 7.38 -0.39
N PHE A 129 3.63 7.34 0.33
CA PHE A 129 2.43 8.09 -0.01
C PHE A 129 1.60 8.35 1.24
N GLU A 130 0.85 9.46 1.24
CA GLU A 130 -0.14 9.78 2.28
C GLU A 130 -1.24 10.66 1.69
N ASN A 131 -2.49 10.37 2.07
CA ASN A 131 -3.66 11.23 1.86
C ASN A 131 -4.65 11.06 3.03
N ASP A 132 -5.90 11.49 2.84
CA ASP A 132 -6.94 11.41 3.88
C ASP A 132 -7.40 9.98 4.18
N ARG A 133 -7.12 9.01 3.29
CA ARG A 133 -7.57 7.61 3.40
C ARG A 133 -6.49 6.67 3.89
N VAL A 134 -5.23 6.91 3.52
CA VAL A 134 -4.13 5.97 3.78
C VAL A 134 -2.81 6.68 4.07
N ILE A 135 -1.91 5.95 4.76
CA ILE A 135 -0.47 6.22 4.78
C ILE A 135 0.22 4.94 4.29
N VAL A 136 1.10 5.07 3.31
CA VAL A 136 1.82 3.93 2.73
C VAL A 136 3.30 4.03 3.08
N TRP A 137 3.83 2.96 3.66
CA TRP A 137 5.21 2.82 4.09
C TRP A 137 5.91 1.72 3.30
N ASP A 138 7.16 1.97 2.94
CA ASP A 138 8.11 0.99 2.43
C ASP A 138 9.01 0.60 3.60
N PHE A 139 8.99 -0.65 4.01
CA PHE A 139 9.68 -1.12 5.20
C PHE A 139 10.54 -2.36 4.90
N THR A 140 11.76 -2.35 5.41
CA THR A 140 12.70 -3.47 5.31
C THR A 140 13.12 -3.91 6.71
N TRP A 141 13.03 -5.21 7.00
CA TRP A 141 13.53 -5.78 8.25
C TRP A 141 15.01 -6.11 8.12
N THR A 142 15.79 -5.79 9.15
CA THR A 142 17.18 -6.22 9.26
C THR A 142 17.24 -7.58 10.00
N LYS A 143 17.87 -8.57 9.40
CA LYS A 143 17.96 -9.93 9.98
C LYS A 143 18.58 -9.89 11.38
N GLY A 144 17.93 -10.54 12.33
CA GLY A 144 18.34 -10.63 13.71
C GLY A 144 18.12 -9.39 14.56
N VAL A 145 17.69 -8.27 13.95
CA VAL A 145 17.42 -7.02 14.67
C VAL A 145 15.91 -6.89 14.93
N PRO A 146 15.47 -6.96 16.20
CA PRO A 146 14.06 -6.79 16.51
C PRO A 146 13.62 -5.34 16.27
N THR A 147 12.41 -5.14 15.75
CA THR A 147 11.79 -3.83 15.79
C THR A 147 11.51 -3.43 17.24
N PRO A 148 11.49 -2.15 17.61
CA PRO A 148 10.96 -1.73 18.91
C PRO A 148 9.57 -2.30 19.16
N MET A 149 9.22 -2.62 20.41
CA MET A 149 7.85 -2.92 20.78
C MET A 149 6.97 -1.71 20.42
N HIS A 150 5.87 -1.93 19.69
CA HIS A 150 5.08 -0.84 19.14
C HIS A 150 3.58 -1.16 19.12
N PHE A 151 2.78 -0.11 19.04
CA PHE A 151 1.33 -0.14 19.04
C PHE A 151 0.78 0.24 17.65
N HIS A 152 -0.12 -0.56 17.11
CA HIS A 152 -0.85 -0.25 15.88
C HIS A 152 -2.14 0.52 16.22
N ASP A 153 -2.14 1.82 15.95
CA ASP A 153 -3.31 2.69 16.13
C ASP A 153 -4.30 2.61 14.95
N LYS A 154 -3.89 2.01 13.82
CA LYS A 154 -4.68 1.83 12.60
C LYS A 154 -4.64 0.38 12.12
N ASP A 155 -5.69 -0.01 11.38
CA ASP A 155 -5.67 -1.24 10.60
C ASP A 155 -4.64 -1.14 9.49
N VAL A 156 -3.98 -2.24 9.16
CA VAL A 156 -2.95 -2.26 8.14
C VAL A 156 -3.12 -3.42 7.15
N VAL A 157 -2.84 -3.14 5.88
CA VAL A 157 -2.59 -4.18 4.87
C VAL A 157 -1.09 -4.23 4.63
N VAL A 158 -0.50 -5.42 4.75
CA VAL A 158 0.92 -5.67 4.52
C VAL A 158 1.07 -6.52 3.28
N VAL A 159 1.82 -6.05 2.28
CA VAL A 159 2.18 -6.79 1.07
C VAL A 159 3.67 -7.10 1.12
N TYR A 160 4.02 -8.37 1.26
CA TYR A 160 5.40 -8.80 1.34
C TYR A 160 6.05 -8.89 -0.04
N LEU A 161 7.27 -8.41 -0.17
CA LEU A 161 8.02 -8.33 -1.43
C LEU A 161 9.29 -9.16 -1.43
N GLY A 162 9.63 -9.77 -0.31
CA GLY A 162 10.78 -10.64 -0.13
C GLY A 162 10.38 -12.02 0.37
N THR A 163 11.37 -12.89 0.54
CA THR A 163 11.20 -14.22 1.11
C THR A 163 11.92 -14.29 2.46
N GLY A 164 11.18 -14.68 3.50
CA GLY A 164 11.79 -14.80 4.83
C GLY A 164 10.84 -15.31 5.89
N THR A 165 11.40 -15.55 7.07
CA THR A 165 10.66 -15.93 8.27
C THR A 165 10.67 -14.79 9.26
N LEU A 166 9.50 -14.25 9.57
CA LEU A 166 9.30 -13.15 10.50
C LEU A 166 8.69 -13.67 11.79
N ARG A 167 9.41 -13.52 12.90
CA ARG A 167 8.89 -13.78 14.23
C ARG A 167 8.17 -12.57 14.75
N SER A 168 6.91 -12.72 15.11
CA SER A 168 6.14 -11.72 15.84
C SER A 168 6.04 -12.12 17.31
N THR A 169 6.41 -11.22 18.23
CA THR A 169 6.40 -11.46 19.67
C THR A 169 5.51 -10.42 20.35
N THR A 170 4.49 -10.88 21.04
CA THR A 170 3.56 -10.06 21.82
C THR A 170 4.17 -9.60 23.14
N ARG A 171 3.51 -8.63 23.82
CA ARG A 171 4.01 -8.09 25.10
C ARG A 171 4.17 -9.14 26.20
N ASP A 172 3.33 -10.20 26.21
CA ASP A 172 3.41 -11.33 27.15
C ASP A 172 4.47 -12.37 26.76
N GLY A 173 5.29 -12.07 25.73
CA GLY A 173 6.42 -12.91 25.32
C GLY A 173 6.05 -14.08 24.39
N LYS A 174 4.78 -14.24 24.04
CA LYS A 174 4.39 -15.27 23.07
C LYS A 174 4.86 -14.92 21.68
N SER A 175 5.47 -15.88 21.00
CA SER A 175 6.06 -15.70 19.67
C SER A 175 5.45 -16.65 18.65
N VAL A 176 5.28 -16.15 17.42
CA VAL A 176 4.84 -16.93 16.26
C VAL A 176 5.73 -16.61 15.08
N ASP A 177 6.28 -17.66 14.45
CA ASP A 177 7.06 -17.55 13.22
C ASP A 177 6.15 -17.69 12.00
N ASN A 178 6.18 -16.69 11.11
CA ASN A 178 5.42 -16.68 9.86
C ASN A 178 6.40 -16.66 8.69
N LYS A 179 6.19 -17.54 7.71
CA LYS A 179 6.97 -17.58 6.47
C LYS A 179 6.24 -16.76 5.41
N TRP A 180 7.00 -15.91 4.74
CA TRP A 180 6.47 -15.02 3.72
C TRP A 180 7.23 -15.17 2.41
N LYS A 181 6.56 -14.91 1.30
CA LYS A 181 7.10 -14.85 -0.06
C LYS A 181 6.51 -13.65 -0.81
N PRO A 182 7.09 -13.23 -1.94
CA PRO A 182 6.59 -12.08 -2.71
C PRO A 182 5.11 -12.25 -3.11
N GLY A 183 4.32 -11.21 -2.79
CA GLY A 183 2.87 -11.16 -3.03
C GLY A 183 2.02 -11.70 -1.89
N ASP A 184 2.60 -12.40 -0.91
CA ASP A 184 1.83 -12.73 0.30
C ASP A 184 1.31 -11.45 0.94
N THR A 185 0.03 -11.49 1.33
CA THR A 185 -0.66 -10.30 1.83
C THR A 185 -1.41 -10.63 3.12
N ARG A 186 -1.37 -9.71 4.07
CA ARG A 186 -2.05 -9.86 5.34
C ARG A 186 -2.77 -8.57 5.74
N PHE A 187 -4.02 -8.71 6.18
CA PHE A 187 -4.73 -7.67 6.91
C PHE A 187 -4.54 -7.87 8.40
N ASN A 188 -4.19 -6.83 9.12
CA ASN A 188 -4.07 -6.83 10.56
C ASN A 188 -4.93 -5.71 11.15
N LEU A 189 -5.75 -6.06 12.11
CA LEU A 189 -6.51 -5.10 12.91
C LEU A 189 -5.57 -4.23 13.74
N ARG A 190 -6.00 -3.01 14.02
CA ARG A 190 -5.43 -2.12 15.03
C ARG A 190 -5.52 -2.72 16.43
N ASP A 191 -5.02 -2.03 17.44
CA ASP A 191 -4.96 -2.44 18.84
C ASP A 191 -3.98 -3.60 19.10
N ARG A 192 -2.96 -3.75 18.27
CA ARG A 192 -1.92 -4.77 18.44
C ARG A 192 -0.67 -4.14 19.02
N ILE A 193 -0.07 -4.85 19.99
CA ILE A 193 1.23 -4.50 20.57
C ILE A 193 2.17 -5.68 20.37
N HIS A 194 3.24 -5.46 19.62
CA HIS A 194 4.23 -6.49 19.33
C HIS A 194 5.58 -5.92 18.92
N THR A 195 6.57 -6.80 18.85
CA THR A 195 7.83 -6.61 18.14
C THR A 195 7.95 -7.66 17.05
N GLU A 196 8.78 -7.38 16.05
CA GLU A 196 9.03 -8.30 14.94
C GLU A 196 10.53 -8.49 14.75
N THR A 197 10.95 -9.71 14.49
CA THR A 197 12.35 -10.06 14.20
C THR A 197 12.41 -10.91 12.94
N LEU A 198 13.14 -10.47 11.93
CA LEU A 198 13.47 -11.32 10.79
C LEU A 198 14.48 -12.36 11.22
N VAL A 199 14.03 -13.63 11.32
CA VAL A 199 14.88 -14.74 11.77
C VAL A 199 15.63 -15.39 10.63
N ASP A 200 15.05 -15.36 9.42
CA ASP A 200 15.70 -15.90 8.22
C ASP A 200 15.24 -15.21 6.95
N GLY A 201 16.09 -15.23 5.90
CA GLY A 201 15.83 -14.65 4.58
C GLY A 201 16.07 -13.15 4.49
N GLU A 202 15.44 -12.53 3.49
CA GLU A 202 15.42 -11.09 3.25
C GLU A 202 13.97 -10.64 3.07
N LEU A 203 13.52 -9.70 3.89
CA LEU A 203 12.12 -9.30 3.90
C LEU A 203 11.95 -7.79 3.81
N ARG A 204 11.20 -7.38 2.81
CA ARG A 204 10.69 -6.03 2.59
C ARG A 204 9.18 -6.11 2.39
N ALA A 205 8.46 -5.09 2.78
CA ALA A 205 7.02 -5.00 2.53
C ALA A 205 6.59 -3.57 2.25
N ILE A 206 5.49 -3.46 1.52
CA ILE A 206 4.69 -2.23 1.48
C ILE A 206 3.58 -2.39 2.51
N ILE A 207 3.49 -1.43 3.44
CA ILE A 207 2.52 -1.43 4.52
C ILE A 207 1.59 -0.25 4.32
N THR A 208 0.30 -0.53 4.15
CA THR A 208 -0.75 0.48 4.00
C THR A 208 -1.54 0.59 5.29
N GLU A 209 -1.37 1.70 6.02
CA GLU A 209 -2.21 2.06 7.17
C GLU A 209 -3.52 2.69 6.66
N LEU A 210 -4.66 2.24 7.18
CA LEU A 210 -6.01 2.71 6.80
C LEU A 210 -6.50 3.77 7.81
N LYS A 211 -6.86 4.95 7.30
CA LYS A 211 -7.41 6.06 8.10
C LYS A 211 -8.92 5.97 8.23
#